data_d0842b3ce03bf14ad3684789059c5443
#
_entry.id   d0842b3ce03bf14ad3684789059c5443
#
_cell.length_a   1.000
_cell.length_b   1.000
_cell.length_c   1.000
_cell.angle_alpha   90.00
_cell.angle_beta   90.00
_cell.angle_gamma   90.00
#
_symmetry.space_group_name_H-M   'P 1'
#
loop_
_entity.id
_entity.type
_entity.pdbx_description
1 polymer ?
#
loop_
_entity_poly.entity_id
_entity_poly.type
_entity_poly.pdbx_seq_one_letter_code
_entity_poly.pdbx_strand_id
1 'polypeptide(L)'
;MKKILICAIALFCLTTSTTAQTAKEVQKQRKEIYKMSKEELNQKATKDARKAAKEYKKEGWKAAPGALPLEKQLDRLYLMRMEVDADMYPKYLTGEAMSIAESYDAAKIQAMELARLNLTGQLQSEVTALVENSVGNQQMSREEAASITQTIMESKALFSQNLGRVVPVLECYREKDNKNKEVRVVILSLIHI
;
A
#
# COMPACT_ATOMS: atom_id res chain seq x y z
N MET A 1 56.49 29.66 9.68
CA MET A 1 55.06 29.58 9.91
C MET A 1 54.20 29.63 8.59
N LYS A 2 54.75 29.27 7.43
CA LYS A 2 54.02 29.28 6.13
C LYS A 2 53.79 27.88 5.49
N LYS A 3 54.23 26.81 6.15
CA LYS A 3 54.12 25.45 5.62
C LYS A 3 53.01 24.57 6.25
N ILE A 4 52.30 25.08 7.26
CA ILE A 4 51.23 24.34 7.98
C ILE A 4 49.84 24.67 7.39
N LEU A 5 49.70 25.73 6.60
CA LEU A 5 48.41 26.17 6.06
C LEU A 5 48.01 25.45 4.76
N ILE A 6 48.90 24.72 4.11
CA ILE A 6 48.64 24.05 2.82
C ILE A 6 48.11 22.62 3.01
N CYS A 7 48.35 21.98 4.17
CA CYS A 7 47.82 20.65 4.44
C CYS A 7 46.35 20.60 4.91
N ALA A 8 45.78 21.72 5.36
CA ALA A 8 44.41 21.75 5.84
C ALA A 8 43.35 21.87 4.73
N ILE A 9 43.76 22.29 3.54
CA ILE A 9 42.82 22.46 2.37
C ILE A 9 42.70 21.15 1.54
N ALA A 10 43.68 20.26 1.64
CA ALA A 10 43.66 18.98 0.91
C ALA A 10 42.79 17.89 1.56
N LEU A 11 42.35 18.07 2.80
CA LEU A 11 41.58 17.06 3.55
C LEU A 11 40.07 17.28 3.52
N PHE A 12 39.58 18.35 2.86
CA PHE A 12 38.13 18.66 2.79
C PHE A 12 37.46 18.31 1.47
N CYS A 13 38.18 17.69 0.49
CA CYS A 13 37.63 17.31 -0.80
C CYS A 13 37.32 15.82 -0.97
N LEU A 14 37.16 15.06 0.12
CA LEU A 14 36.99 13.59 0.06
C LEU A 14 35.71 13.08 0.70
N THR A 15 34.57 13.79 0.60
CA THR A 15 33.28 13.19 0.95
C THR A 15 32.10 13.83 0.22
N THR A 16 32.07 13.77 -1.11
CA THR A 16 30.81 13.84 -1.86
C THR A 16 30.90 12.96 -3.09
N SER A 17 31.08 11.67 -2.89
CA SER A 17 30.75 10.69 -3.94
C SER A 17 29.24 10.45 -3.89
N THR A 18 28.43 11.46 -4.16
CA THR A 18 27.11 11.26 -4.72
C THR A 18 27.35 10.63 -6.07
N THR A 19 27.20 9.31 -6.17
CA THR A 19 27.18 8.58 -7.43
C THR A 19 26.01 9.12 -8.22
N ALA A 20 26.26 10.16 -9.01
CA ALA A 20 25.35 10.54 -10.08
C ALA A 20 25.27 9.33 -11.01
N GLN A 21 24.19 8.56 -10.88
CA GLN A 21 23.92 7.46 -11.81
C GLN A 21 23.98 8.02 -13.22
N THR A 22 24.88 7.50 -14.05
CA THR A 22 25.01 8.00 -15.42
C THR A 22 23.69 7.76 -16.17
N ALA A 23 23.30 8.65 -17.05
CA ALA A 23 22.07 8.53 -17.84
C ALA A 23 21.97 7.14 -18.54
N LYS A 24 23.10 6.53 -18.87
CA LYS A 24 23.17 5.18 -19.44
C LYS A 24 22.79 4.09 -18.43
N GLU A 25 23.21 4.19 -17.17
CA GLU A 25 22.83 3.25 -16.11
C GLU A 25 21.34 3.31 -15.80
N VAL A 26 20.79 4.51 -15.69
CA VAL A 26 19.34 4.71 -15.50
C VAL A 26 18.54 4.14 -16.68
N GLN A 27 18.99 4.32 -17.91
CA GLN A 27 18.34 3.72 -19.07
C GLN A 27 18.45 2.18 -19.08
N LYS A 28 19.59 1.62 -18.66
CA LYS A 28 19.77 0.17 -18.54
C LYS A 28 18.80 -0.40 -17.49
N GLN A 29 18.75 0.19 -16.31
CA GLN A 29 17.83 -0.20 -15.24
C GLN A 29 16.36 -0.13 -15.69
N ARG A 30 15.96 0.94 -16.40
CA ARG A 30 14.59 1.06 -16.94
C ARG A 30 14.27 -0.04 -17.95
N LYS A 31 15.20 -0.42 -18.81
CA LYS A 31 15.02 -1.53 -19.76
C LYS A 31 14.90 -2.88 -19.05
N GLU A 32 15.69 -3.12 -18.01
CA GLU A 32 15.61 -4.32 -17.19
C GLU A 32 14.27 -4.40 -16.44
N ILE A 33 13.84 -3.32 -15.79
CA ILE A 33 12.53 -3.23 -15.11
C ILE A 33 11.40 -3.49 -16.12
N TYR A 34 11.47 -2.89 -17.31
CA TYR A 34 10.46 -3.10 -18.35
C TYR A 34 10.40 -4.57 -18.80
N LYS A 35 11.58 -5.22 -18.98
CA LYS A 35 11.65 -6.62 -19.36
C LYS A 35 11.07 -7.54 -18.27
N MET A 36 11.45 -7.32 -17.02
CA MET A 36 10.91 -8.06 -15.87
C MET A 36 9.40 -7.89 -15.74
N SER A 37 8.90 -6.65 -15.86
CA SER A 37 7.46 -6.37 -15.82
C SER A 37 6.70 -7.06 -16.95
N LYS A 38 7.28 -7.14 -18.15
CA LYS A 38 6.69 -7.86 -19.28
C LYS A 38 6.66 -9.37 -19.07
N GLU A 39 7.71 -9.93 -18.50
CA GLU A 39 7.78 -11.35 -18.14
C GLU A 39 6.74 -11.70 -17.07
N GLU A 40 6.62 -10.87 -16.04
CA GLU A 40 5.62 -11.02 -14.98
C GLU A 40 4.18 -10.94 -15.53
N LEU A 41 3.92 -10.01 -16.46
CA LEU A 41 2.62 -9.92 -17.15
C LEU A 41 2.30 -11.16 -17.99
N ASN A 42 3.30 -11.83 -18.55
CA ASN A 42 3.14 -13.03 -19.38
C ASN A 42 3.01 -14.31 -18.56
N GLN A 43 3.42 -14.34 -17.29
CA GLN A 43 3.26 -15.52 -16.44
C GLN A 43 1.78 -15.82 -16.23
N LYS A 44 1.42 -17.10 -16.11
CA LYS A 44 0.07 -17.50 -15.76
C LYS A 44 -0.19 -17.21 -14.29
N ALA A 45 -1.34 -16.60 -13.99
CA ALA A 45 -1.81 -16.46 -12.61
C ALA A 45 -1.93 -17.82 -11.92
N THR A 46 -1.82 -17.86 -10.60
CA THR A 46 -1.99 -19.07 -9.79
C THR A 46 -3.33 -19.75 -10.04
N LYS A 47 -3.42 -21.03 -9.70
CA LYS A 47 -4.65 -21.81 -9.89
C LYS A 47 -5.81 -21.21 -9.10
N ASP A 48 -5.55 -20.74 -7.88
CA ASP A 48 -6.55 -20.17 -6.99
C ASP A 48 -7.04 -18.81 -7.48
N ALA A 49 -6.14 -17.94 -7.92
CA ALA A 49 -6.51 -16.66 -8.53
C ALA A 49 -7.37 -16.86 -9.80
N ARG A 50 -7.02 -17.83 -10.64
CA ARG A 50 -7.84 -18.17 -11.84
C ARG A 50 -9.21 -18.75 -11.48
N LYS A 51 -9.30 -19.55 -10.41
CA LYS A 51 -10.57 -20.09 -9.91
C LYS A 51 -11.45 -18.95 -9.39
N ALA A 52 -10.91 -18.10 -8.52
CA ALA A 52 -11.63 -16.94 -8.00
C ALA A 52 -12.06 -15.97 -9.12
N ALA A 53 -11.20 -15.70 -10.10
CA ALA A 53 -11.56 -14.87 -11.25
C ALA A 53 -12.72 -15.45 -12.07
N LYS A 54 -12.83 -16.78 -12.18
CA LYS A 54 -13.98 -17.43 -12.84
C LYS A 54 -15.27 -17.23 -12.05
N GLU A 55 -15.23 -17.29 -10.73
CA GLU A 55 -16.37 -17.03 -9.86
C GLU A 55 -16.82 -15.57 -9.98
N TYR A 56 -15.90 -14.62 -9.90
CA TYR A 56 -16.19 -13.22 -10.17
C TYR A 56 -16.87 -12.99 -11.54
N LYS A 57 -16.34 -13.62 -12.60
CA LYS A 57 -16.93 -13.52 -13.94
C LYS A 57 -18.34 -14.11 -14.01
N LYS A 58 -18.63 -15.19 -13.27
CA LYS A 58 -20.00 -15.77 -13.18
C LYS A 58 -20.97 -14.83 -12.49
N GLU A 59 -20.48 -14.06 -11.50
CA GLU A 59 -21.26 -13.04 -10.81
C GLU A 59 -21.40 -11.74 -11.61
N GLY A 60 -20.87 -11.69 -12.84
CA GLY A 60 -20.94 -10.52 -13.72
C GLY A 60 -19.83 -9.50 -13.56
N TRP A 61 -18.85 -9.75 -12.69
CA TRP A 61 -17.73 -8.85 -12.51
C TRP A 61 -16.81 -8.82 -13.72
N LYS A 62 -16.40 -7.62 -14.10
CA LYS A 62 -15.47 -7.32 -15.19
C LYS A 62 -14.29 -6.51 -14.64
N ALA A 63 -13.11 -6.71 -15.20
CA ALA A 63 -11.99 -5.85 -14.90
C ALA A 63 -12.29 -4.41 -15.35
N ALA A 64 -11.80 -3.44 -14.59
CA ALA A 64 -11.93 -2.03 -14.94
C ALA A 64 -11.26 -1.72 -16.29
N PRO A 65 -11.76 -0.74 -17.05
CA PRO A 65 -11.11 -0.31 -18.30
C PRO A 65 -9.66 0.07 -18.07
N GLY A 66 -8.74 -0.53 -18.83
CA GLY A 66 -7.31 -0.29 -18.71
C GLY A 66 -6.61 -1.00 -17.54
N ALA A 67 -7.34 -1.71 -16.68
CA ALA A 67 -6.76 -2.51 -15.61
C ALA A 67 -6.29 -3.89 -16.10
N LEU A 68 -5.47 -4.55 -15.30
CA LEU A 68 -5.08 -5.94 -15.55
C LEU A 68 -6.31 -6.88 -15.55
N PRO A 69 -6.25 -8.03 -16.24
CA PRO A 69 -7.27 -9.06 -16.13
C PRO A 69 -7.52 -9.48 -14.68
N LEU A 70 -8.75 -9.85 -14.32
CA LEU A 70 -9.16 -10.20 -12.95
C LEU A 70 -8.25 -11.25 -12.31
N GLU A 71 -7.85 -12.28 -13.07
CA GLU A 71 -6.95 -13.33 -12.59
C GLU A 71 -5.57 -12.79 -12.18
N LYS A 72 -5.08 -11.75 -12.86
CA LYS A 72 -3.81 -11.11 -12.54
C LYS A 72 -3.91 -10.16 -11.35
N GLN A 73 -5.02 -9.43 -11.26
CA GLN A 73 -5.28 -8.58 -10.11
C GLN A 73 -5.42 -9.39 -8.82
N LEU A 74 -6.16 -10.50 -8.87
CA LEU A 74 -6.34 -11.40 -7.73
C LEU A 74 -5.05 -12.11 -7.34
N ASP A 75 -4.25 -12.53 -8.31
CA ASP A 75 -2.95 -13.15 -8.08
C ASP A 75 -2.03 -12.21 -7.31
N ARG A 76 -1.92 -10.98 -7.81
CA ARG A 76 -1.13 -9.94 -7.16
C ARG A 76 -1.65 -9.62 -5.75
N LEU A 77 -2.97 -9.52 -5.57
CA LEU A 77 -3.59 -9.29 -4.27
C LEU A 77 -3.24 -10.40 -3.28
N TYR A 78 -3.32 -11.66 -3.69
CA TYR A 78 -3.00 -12.80 -2.82
C TYR A 78 -1.53 -12.80 -2.42
N LEU A 79 -0.62 -12.59 -3.37
CA LEU A 79 0.82 -12.53 -3.09
C LEU A 79 1.14 -11.40 -2.11
N MET A 80 0.64 -10.20 -2.36
CA MET A 80 0.93 -9.04 -1.49
C MET A 80 0.31 -9.19 -0.08
N ARG A 81 -0.85 -9.83 0.06
CA ARG A 81 -1.44 -10.13 1.37
C ARG A 81 -0.62 -11.12 2.20
N MET A 82 0.13 -11.99 1.54
CA MET A 82 0.97 -13.00 2.20
C MET A 82 2.38 -12.50 2.49
N GLU A 83 2.77 -11.33 1.98
CA GLU A 83 4.07 -10.75 2.28
C GLU A 83 4.16 -10.33 3.75
N VAL A 84 5.22 -10.78 4.41
CA VAL A 84 5.56 -10.39 5.77
C VAL A 84 6.89 -9.64 5.79
N ASP A 85 7.11 -8.86 6.82
CA ASP A 85 8.38 -8.21 7.09
C ASP A 85 9.38 -9.16 7.79
N ALA A 86 10.54 -8.63 8.22
CA ALA A 86 11.58 -9.41 8.90
C ALA A 86 11.11 -10.00 10.24
N ASP A 87 10.13 -9.37 10.88
CA ASP A 87 9.56 -9.76 12.17
C ASP A 87 8.29 -10.60 12.03
N MET A 88 7.99 -11.07 10.80
CA MET A 88 6.81 -11.89 10.47
C MET A 88 5.46 -11.18 10.58
N TYR A 89 5.44 -9.85 10.62
CA TYR A 89 4.20 -9.07 10.57
C TYR A 89 3.76 -8.84 9.12
N PRO A 90 2.45 -8.69 8.85
CA PRO A 90 1.95 -8.34 7.52
C PRO A 90 2.59 -7.04 7.03
N LYS A 91 3.17 -7.09 5.83
CA LYS A 91 3.81 -5.91 5.22
C LYS A 91 2.82 -4.88 4.70
N TYR A 92 1.59 -5.31 4.43
CA TYR A 92 0.54 -4.46 3.88
C TYR A 92 -0.75 -4.58 4.68
N LEU A 93 -1.35 -3.44 4.97
CA LEU A 93 -2.75 -3.37 5.38
C LEU A 93 -3.65 -3.29 4.15
N THR A 94 -4.84 -3.89 4.25
CA THR A 94 -5.78 -4.00 3.15
C THR A 94 -7.05 -3.22 3.45
N GLY A 95 -7.40 -2.25 2.61
CA GLY A 95 -8.71 -1.62 2.61
C GLY A 95 -9.55 -2.15 1.45
N GLU A 96 -10.77 -2.59 1.73
CA GLU A 96 -11.69 -3.09 0.71
C GLU A 96 -13.05 -2.43 0.86
N ALA A 97 -13.65 -2.04 -0.27
CA ALA A 97 -15.01 -1.53 -0.28
C ALA A 97 -15.70 -1.72 -1.62
N MET A 98 -17.01 -1.63 -1.59
CA MET A 98 -17.88 -1.61 -2.76
C MET A 98 -18.79 -0.41 -2.69
N SER A 99 -19.14 0.14 -3.85
CA SER A 99 -20.14 1.20 -3.99
C SER A 99 -20.95 1.03 -5.25
N ILE A 100 -22.16 1.58 -5.24
CA ILE A 100 -23.10 1.57 -6.37
C ILE A 100 -23.44 3.02 -6.70
N ALA A 101 -23.33 3.38 -7.97
CA ALA A 101 -23.75 4.67 -8.48
C ALA A 101 -24.24 4.58 -9.93
N GLU A 102 -24.82 5.64 -10.45
CA GLU A 102 -25.31 5.70 -11.83
C GLU A 102 -24.18 5.57 -12.87
N SER A 103 -22.97 6.08 -12.54
CA SER A 103 -21.80 5.97 -13.40
C SER A 103 -20.68 5.17 -12.73
N TYR A 104 -19.83 4.55 -13.56
CA TYR A 104 -18.64 3.84 -13.10
C TYR A 104 -17.69 4.73 -12.29
N ASP A 105 -17.46 5.97 -12.76
CA ASP A 105 -16.51 6.88 -12.12
C ASP A 105 -17.02 7.33 -10.74
N ALA A 106 -18.32 7.62 -10.60
CA ALA A 106 -18.92 7.97 -9.32
C ALA A 106 -18.83 6.80 -8.33
N ALA A 107 -19.19 5.58 -8.77
CA ALA A 107 -19.07 4.38 -7.94
C ALA A 107 -17.62 4.09 -7.55
N LYS A 108 -16.66 4.28 -8.47
CA LYS A 108 -15.23 4.10 -8.21
C LYS A 108 -14.71 5.07 -7.16
N ILE A 109 -15.02 6.36 -7.29
CA ILE A 109 -14.58 7.39 -6.32
C ILE A 109 -15.11 7.04 -4.93
N GLN A 110 -16.41 6.73 -4.82
CA GLN A 110 -17.02 6.34 -3.54
C GLN A 110 -16.39 5.07 -2.96
N ALA A 111 -16.20 4.03 -3.77
CA ALA A 111 -15.57 2.78 -3.34
C ALA A 111 -14.13 3.01 -2.86
N MET A 112 -13.38 3.87 -3.55
CA MET A 112 -12.01 4.21 -3.18
C MET A 112 -11.95 4.94 -1.82
N GLU A 113 -12.83 5.91 -1.59
CA GLU A 113 -12.88 6.63 -0.31
C GLU A 113 -13.34 5.71 0.84
N LEU A 114 -14.32 4.85 0.62
CA LEU A 114 -14.74 3.85 1.60
C LEU A 114 -13.62 2.85 1.90
N ALA A 115 -12.86 2.42 0.89
CA ALA A 115 -11.72 1.53 1.09
C ALA A 115 -10.60 2.20 1.91
N ARG A 116 -10.35 3.49 1.71
CA ARG A 116 -9.43 4.29 2.54
C ARG A 116 -9.90 4.41 3.97
N LEU A 117 -11.18 4.66 4.20
CA LEU A 117 -11.76 4.71 5.54
C LEU A 117 -11.61 3.37 6.26
N ASN A 118 -11.89 2.24 5.58
CA ASN A 118 -11.71 0.91 6.13
C ASN A 118 -10.25 0.61 6.48
N LEU A 119 -9.31 1.01 5.61
CA LEU A 119 -7.88 0.88 5.86
C LEU A 119 -7.44 1.70 7.08
N THR A 120 -7.90 2.94 7.19
CA THR A 120 -7.64 3.80 8.35
C THR A 120 -8.19 3.20 9.64
N GLY A 121 -9.38 2.62 9.60
CA GLY A 121 -10.00 1.95 10.75
C GLY A 121 -9.19 0.74 11.23
N GLN A 122 -8.67 -0.08 10.31
CA GLN A 122 -7.79 -1.20 10.66
C GLN A 122 -6.50 -0.72 11.31
N LEU A 123 -5.83 0.27 10.73
CA LEU A 123 -4.62 0.85 11.29
C LEU A 123 -4.84 1.41 12.70
N GLN A 124 -5.96 2.10 12.91
CA GLN A 124 -6.35 2.59 14.23
C GLN A 124 -6.52 1.45 15.25
N SER A 125 -7.15 0.34 14.84
CA SER A 125 -7.37 -0.82 15.71
C SER A 125 -6.05 -1.49 16.07
N GLU A 126 -5.13 -1.65 15.12
CA GLU A 126 -3.82 -2.25 15.38
C GLU A 126 -2.96 -1.39 16.31
N VAL A 127 -2.90 -0.08 16.08
CA VAL A 127 -2.20 0.85 16.97
C VAL A 127 -2.81 0.82 18.38
N THR A 128 -4.14 0.78 18.49
CA THR A 128 -4.80 0.68 19.79
C THR A 128 -4.43 -0.62 20.50
N ALA A 129 -4.45 -1.76 19.81
CA ALA A 129 -4.09 -3.05 20.38
C ALA A 129 -2.61 -3.10 20.82
N LEU A 130 -1.69 -2.54 20.06
CA LEU A 130 -0.27 -2.45 20.43
C LEU A 130 -0.07 -1.64 21.71
N VAL A 131 -0.79 -0.54 21.85
CA VAL A 131 -0.70 0.30 23.05
C VAL A 131 -1.36 -0.36 24.26
N GLU A 132 -2.55 -0.96 24.11
CA GLU A 132 -3.21 -1.69 25.18
C GLU A 132 -2.34 -2.84 25.69
N ASN A 133 -1.69 -3.58 24.80
CA ASN A 133 -0.73 -4.63 25.16
C ASN A 133 0.51 -4.07 25.88
N SER A 134 0.99 -2.91 25.47
CA SER A 134 2.15 -2.25 26.11
C SER A 134 1.79 -1.71 27.49
N VAL A 135 0.59 -1.16 27.65
CA VAL A 135 0.06 -0.64 28.93
C VAL A 135 -0.31 -1.77 29.87
N GLY A 136 -0.92 -2.84 29.38
CA GLY A 136 -1.35 -3.99 30.20
C GLY A 136 -0.21 -4.77 30.87
N ASN A 137 1.01 -4.66 30.34
CA ASN A 137 2.21 -5.31 30.88
C ASN A 137 2.99 -4.46 31.89
N GLN A 138 2.62 -3.21 32.10
CA GLN A 138 3.25 -2.30 33.05
C GLN A 138 2.20 -1.84 34.07
N GLN A 139 2.54 -1.86 35.36
CA GLN A 139 1.74 -1.21 36.40
C GLN A 139 1.82 0.32 36.23
N MET A 140 0.99 0.84 35.34
CA MET A 140 0.95 2.27 35.03
C MET A 140 -0.03 3.01 35.92
N SER A 141 0.30 4.23 36.27
CA SER A 141 -0.60 5.15 36.96
C SER A 141 -1.76 5.57 36.05
N ARG A 142 -2.85 6.01 36.64
CA ARG A 142 -4.05 6.50 35.89
C ARG A 142 -3.73 7.68 34.95
N GLU A 143 -2.77 8.52 35.36
CA GLU A 143 -2.34 9.70 34.58
C GLU A 143 -1.51 9.31 33.35
N GLU A 144 -0.64 8.32 33.49
CA GLU A 144 0.14 7.76 32.37
C GLU A 144 -0.78 7.07 31.35
N ALA A 145 -1.75 6.30 31.79
CA ALA A 145 -2.74 5.67 30.91
C ALA A 145 -3.60 6.70 30.16
N ALA A 146 -3.99 7.80 30.81
CA ALA A 146 -4.72 8.90 30.17
C ALA A 146 -3.86 9.63 29.12
N SER A 147 -2.60 9.90 29.42
CA SER A 147 -1.65 10.52 28.47
C SER A 147 -1.44 9.68 27.23
N ILE A 148 -1.29 8.36 27.38
CA ILE A 148 -1.15 7.43 26.26
C ILE A 148 -2.43 7.38 25.41
N THR A 149 -3.60 7.34 26.06
CA THR A 149 -4.88 7.38 25.35
C THR A 149 -5.03 8.65 24.51
N GLN A 150 -4.62 9.78 25.05
CA GLN A 150 -4.62 11.06 24.32
C GLN A 150 -3.65 11.02 23.13
N THR A 151 -2.42 10.53 23.32
CA THR A 151 -1.43 10.37 22.26
C THR A 151 -1.94 9.46 21.14
N ILE A 152 -2.68 8.39 21.47
CA ILE A 152 -3.32 7.52 20.48
C ILE A 152 -4.38 8.27 19.68
N MET A 153 -5.23 9.05 20.36
CA MET A 153 -6.28 9.83 19.67
C MET A 153 -5.70 10.88 18.74
N GLU A 154 -4.64 11.56 19.14
CA GLU A 154 -3.92 12.53 18.30
C GLU A 154 -3.23 11.83 17.11
N SER A 155 -2.61 10.68 17.34
CA SER A 155 -2.02 9.85 16.27
C SER A 155 -3.08 9.37 15.28
N LYS A 156 -4.29 9.00 15.73
CA LYS A 156 -5.42 8.62 14.87
C LYS A 156 -5.78 9.72 13.86
N ALA A 157 -5.81 10.97 14.32
CA ALA A 157 -6.10 12.11 13.44
C ALA A 157 -5.00 12.31 12.39
N LEU A 158 -3.74 12.16 12.78
CA LEU A 158 -2.59 12.25 11.87
C LEU A 158 -2.57 11.10 10.84
N PHE A 159 -2.90 9.88 11.24
CA PHE A 159 -2.97 8.73 10.32
C PHE A 159 -4.10 8.88 9.31
N SER A 160 -5.25 9.44 9.70
CA SER A 160 -6.36 9.73 8.77
C SER A 160 -5.97 10.73 7.67
N GLN A 161 -5.11 11.69 8.00
CA GLN A 161 -4.65 12.71 7.06
C GLN A 161 -3.46 12.24 6.20
N ASN A 162 -2.63 11.35 6.73
CA ASN A 162 -1.36 10.94 6.12
C ASN A 162 -1.29 9.43 5.85
N LEU A 163 -2.39 8.82 5.39
CA LEU A 163 -2.27 7.48 4.79
C LEU A 163 -1.19 7.54 3.73
N GLY A 164 -0.08 6.84 3.98
CA GLY A 164 1.04 6.77 3.06
C GLY A 164 0.60 6.34 1.65
N ARG A 165 1.51 5.95 0.81
CA ARG A 165 1.22 5.56 -0.57
C ARG A 165 0.26 4.36 -0.62
N VAL A 166 -0.97 4.60 -1.02
CA VAL A 166 -2.00 3.59 -1.22
C VAL A 166 -1.94 3.08 -2.65
N VAL A 167 -1.93 1.76 -2.83
CA VAL A 167 -1.87 1.12 -4.16
C VAL A 167 -3.16 0.33 -4.41
N PRO A 168 -3.96 0.68 -5.42
CA PRO A 168 -5.09 -0.15 -5.83
C PRO A 168 -4.55 -1.43 -6.48
N VAL A 169 -4.99 -2.59 -5.97
CA VAL A 169 -4.57 -3.91 -6.45
C VAL A 169 -5.69 -4.70 -7.09
N LEU A 170 -6.93 -4.45 -6.71
CA LEU A 170 -8.11 -4.97 -7.36
C LEU A 170 -9.09 -3.84 -7.66
N GLU A 171 -9.51 -3.74 -8.89
CA GLU A 171 -10.55 -2.84 -9.36
C GLU A 171 -11.40 -3.56 -10.39
N CYS A 172 -12.65 -3.83 -10.03
CA CYS A 172 -13.61 -4.49 -10.90
C CYS A 172 -14.98 -3.86 -10.76
N TYR A 173 -15.80 -4.07 -11.78
CA TYR A 173 -17.15 -3.52 -11.80
C TYR A 173 -18.13 -4.53 -12.39
N ARG A 174 -19.41 -4.36 -12.07
CA ARG A 174 -20.51 -5.05 -12.73
C ARG A 174 -21.71 -4.11 -12.90
N GLU A 175 -22.58 -4.49 -13.81
CA GLU A 175 -23.85 -3.81 -13.99
C GLU A 175 -24.89 -4.40 -13.04
N LYS A 176 -25.59 -3.50 -12.36
CA LYS A 176 -26.75 -3.83 -11.54
C LYS A 176 -28.04 -3.49 -12.29
N ASP A 177 -29.15 -3.95 -11.71
CA ASP A 177 -30.48 -3.55 -12.15
C ASP A 177 -30.56 -2.01 -12.25
N ASN A 178 -31.34 -1.51 -13.17
CA ASN A 178 -31.48 -0.06 -13.45
C ASN A 178 -30.23 0.63 -14.06
N LYS A 179 -29.33 -0.12 -14.69
CA LYS A 179 -28.10 0.39 -15.33
C LYS A 179 -27.06 0.99 -14.39
N ASN A 180 -27.26 0.92 -13.08
CA ASN A 180 -26.28 1.32 -12.11
C ASN A 180 -25.01 0.49 -12.22
N LYS A 181 -23.88 1.08 -11.88
CA LYS A 181 -22.58 0.40 -11.82
C LYS A 181 -22.21 0.14 -10.38
N GLU A 182 -21.94 -1.12 -10.07
CA GLU A 182 -21.32 -1.51 -8.80
C GLU A 182 -19.83 -1.68 -9.02
N VAL A 183 -19.03 -1.00 -8.24
CA VAL A 183 -17.55 -1.05 -8.29
C VAL A 183 -17.03 -1.61 -6.98
N ARG A 184 -16.09 -2.54 -7.08
CA ARG A 184 -15.34 -3.09 -5.95
C ARG A 184 -13.88 -2.71 -6.10
N VAL A 185 -13.31 -2.17 -5.03
CA VAL A 185 -11.91 -1.75 -4.97
C VAL A 185 -11.24 -2.39 -3.76
N VAL A 186 -10.03 -2.90 -3.96
CA VAL A 186 -9.12 -3.30 -2.88
C VAL A 186 -7.84 -2.51 -3.02
N ILE A 187 -7.46 -1.85 -1.96
CA ILE A 187 -6.24 -1.05 -1.84
C ILE A 187 -5.32 -1.64 -0.79
N LEU A 188 -4.03 -1.48 -0.99
CA LEU A 188 -3.00 -1.85 -0.03
C LEU A 188 -2.21 -0.61 0.39
N SER A 189 -1.87 -0.52 1.66
CA SER A 189 -0.92 0.45 2.18
C SER A 189 0.27 -0.28 2.76
N LEU A 190 1.47 0.15 2.40
CA LEU A 190 2.71 -0.35 2.99
C LEU A 190 2.79 0.15 4.43
N ILE A 191 2.94 -0.78 5.37
CA ILE A 191 3.19 -0.45 6.77
C ILE A 191 4.70 -0.27 6.93
N HIS A 192 5.11 0.94 7.28
CA HIS A 192 6.43 1.20 7.84
C HIS A 192 6.23 1.51 9.32
N ILE A 193 6.38 0.51 10.13
CA ILE A 193 6.45 0.68 11.59
C ILE A 193 7.91 0.79 11.99
#